data_7bb63447506698d9d09099f1fac8222a
#
_entry.id   7bb63447506698d9d09099f1fac8222a
#
_cell.length_a   1.000
_cell.length_b   1.000
_cell.length_c   1.000
_cell.angle_alpha   90.00
_cell.angle_beta   90.00
_cell.angle_gamma   90.00
#
_symmetry.space_group_name_H-M   'P 1'
#
loop_
_entity.id
_entity.type
_entity.pdbx_description
1 polymer ?
#
loop_
_entity_poly.entity_id
_entity_poly.type
_entity_poly.pdbx_seq_one_letter_code
_entity_poly.pdbx_strand_id
1 'polypeptide(L)'
;RYGHGIGVRVFGKSVDYVYGRGHQMIREYAKYADVPVFNMADDMDHPTQAMADLLTIIEKFHGNVQNKKIVMGWVYAPSPWRQLAVSHGVITTATKFGMDVVAAQPPGFDLDPKYVKISQECADRYGGSFKVVHDLKEACEGADVVYAKSWGVRRLLPPESPEPSLEKAKAEFEKYKSWIIDQKIMDLTAKNSLYMHCLPVDRGFEVTDEVIDGPHSVVIDEAENRLHVQKAYMALTMGGLP
;
A
#
# COMPACT_ATOMS: atom_id res chain seq x y z
N ARG A 1 10.19 -29.27 8.22
CA ARG A 1 9.47 -30.51 8.59
C ARG A 1 8.54 -30.34 9.81
N TYR A 2 8.47 -29.16 10.40
CA TYR A 2 7.66 -28.92 11.61
C TYR A 2 6.42 -28.04 11.35
N GLY A 3 6.28 -27.48 10.14
CA GLY A 3 5.16 -26.63 9.77
C GLY A 3 4.50 -27.07 8.47
N HIS A 4 3.25 -26.65 8.29
CA HIS A 4 2.45 -26.90 7.08
C HIS A 4 2.49 -25.71 6.10
N GLY A 5 3.17 -24.63 6.46
CA GLY A 5 3.40 -23.45 5.64
C GLY A 5 4.46 -22.56 6.25
N ILE A 6 5.02 -21.65 5.46
CA ILE A 6 6.07 -20.71 5.88
C ILE A 6 5.59 -19.29 5.57
N GLY A 7 5.42 -18.46 6.60
CA GLY A 7 5.19 -17.01 6.43
C GLY A 7 6.53 -16.27 6.45
N VAL A 8 6.83 -15.52 5.39
CA VAL A 8 8.07 -14.75 5.28
C VAL A 8 7.76 -13.26 5.23
N ARG A 9 8.44 -12.50 6.11
CA ARG A 9 8.42 -11.04 6.14
C ARG A 9 9.85 -10.53 6.14
N VAL A 10 10.29 -9.88 5.05
CA VAL A 10 11.70 -9.53 4.86
C VAL A 10 11.86 -8.25 4.05
N PHE A 11 12.45 -7.22 4.64
CA PHE A 11 12.74 -5.93 4.01
C PHE A 11 13.65 -5.06 4.88
N GLY A 12 14.01 -3.87 4.38
CA GLY A 12 14.75 -2.86 5.12
C GLY A 12 16.16 -3.33 5.50
N LYS A 13 16.51 -3.20 6.77
CA LYS A 13 17.86 -3.54 7.26
C LYS A 13 18.23 -5.01 7.04
N SER A 14 17.25 -5.92 7.08
CA SER A 14 17.50 -7.36 6.89
C SER A 14 17.94 -7.73 5.46
N VAL A 15 17.81 -6.80 4.52
CA VAL A 15 18.27 -6.93 3.13
C VAL A 15 19.16 -5.75 2.71
N ASP A 16 19.84 -5.12 3.68
CA ASP A 16 20.74 -3.99 3.47
C ASP A 16 20.10 -2.83 2.68
N TYR A 17 18.80 -2.66 2.81
CA TYR A 17 17.96 -1.69 2.06
C TYR A 17 18.03 -1.84 0.54
N VAL A 18 18.51 -2.98 0.02
CA VAL A 18 18.56 -3.25 -1.42
C VAL A 18 17.16 -3.54 -1.92
N TYR A 19 16.61 -2.62 -2.72
CA TYR A 19 15.27 -2.73 -3.28
C TYR A 19 15.14 -3.97 -4.19
N GLY A 20 14.13 -4.78 -3.98
CA GLY A 20 13.87 -6.03 -4.69
C GLY A 20 14.51 -7.28 -4.08
N ARG A 21 15.45 -7.12 -3.14
CA ARG A 21 16.18 -8.26 -2.54
C ARG A 21 15.28 -9.10 -1.63
N GLY A 22 14.38 -8.46 -0.87
CA GLY A 22 13.41 -9.15 -0.03
C GLY A 22 12.45 -9.99 -0.87
N HIS A 23 11.97 -9.42 -1.97
CA HIS A 23 11.10 -10.12 -2.92
C HIS A 23 11.80 -11.35 -3.53
N GLN A 24 13.06 -11.21 -3.95
CA GLN A 24 13.87 -12.31 -4.47
C GLN A 24 14.03 -13.42 -3.42
N MET A 25 14.37 -13.07 -2.18
CA MET A 25 14.52 -14.04 -1.09
C MET A 25 13.25 -14.87 -0.86
N ILE A 26 12.07 -14.25 -0.85
CA ILE A 26 10.80 -14.97 -0.68
C ILE A 26 10.60 -15.97 -1.83
N ARG A 27 10.93 -15.60 -3.06
CA ARG A 27 10.86 -16.51 -4.22
C ARG A 27 11.84 -17.67 -4.10
N GLU A 28 13.02 -17.45 -3.55
CA GLU A 28 13.99 -18.51 -3.28
C GLU A 28 13.49 -19.47 -2.18
N TYR A 29 12.90 -18.96 -1.09
CA TYR A 29 12.22 -19.81 -0.10
C TYR A 29 11.14 -20.69 -0.76
N ALA A 30 10.30 -20.11 -1.61
CA ALA A 30 9.24 -20.86 -2.29
C ALA A 30 9.78 -21.93 -3.24
N LYS A 31 10.95 -21.70 -3.85
CA LYS A 31 11.59 -22.65 -4.75
C LYS A 31 12.09 -23.92 -4.03
N TYR A 32 12.52 -23.79 -2.78
CA TYR A 32 13.12 -24.90 -2.03
C TYR A 32 12.21 -25.48 -0.94
N ALA A 33 11.04 -24.89 -0.72
CA ALA A 33 10.09 -25.36 0.27
C ALA A 33 9.17 -26.44 -0.33
N ASP A 34 8.91 -27.49 0.45
CA ASP A 34 7.91 -28.54 0.14
C ASP A 34 6.51 -28.16 0.66
N VAL A 35 6.35 -26.98 1.21
CA VAL A 35 5.10 -26.45 1.79
C VAL A 35 4.84 -25.04 1.26
N PRO A 36 3.58 -24.57 1.30
CA PRO A 36 3.25 -23.20 0.86
C PRO A 36 4.08 -22.13 1.54
N VAL A 37 4.54 -21.14 0.76
CA VAL A 37 5.27 -19.97 1.26
C VAL A 37 4.41 -18.73 1.05
N PHE A 38 4.16 -17.99 2.13
CA PHE A 38 3.34 -16.79 2.14
C PHE A 38 4.21 -15.54 2.22
N ASN A 39 4.04 -14.62 1.29
CA ASN A 39 4.60 -13.28 1.39
C ASN A 39 3.79 -12.47 2.41
N MET A 40 4.36 -12.26 3.60
CA MET A 40 3.76 -11.46 4.68
C MET A 40 4.21 -9.99 4.66
N ALA A 41 5.07 -9.61 3.81
CA ALA A 41 5.53 -8.34 3.26
C ALA A 41 6.99 -8.47 2.84
N ASP A 42 7.31 -7.95 1.69
CA ASP A 42 8.68 -7.65 1.29
C ASP A 42 8.84 -6.15 1.00
N ASP A 43 9.92 -5.75 0.34
CA ASP A 43 10.19 -4.37 -0.03
C ASP A 43 9.42 -3.89 -1.26
N MET A 44 8.87 -4.80 -2.06
CA MET A 44 8.15 -4.52 -3.30
C MET A 44 6.64 -4.76 -3.20
N ASP A 45 6.20 -5.74 -2.39
CA ASP A 45 4.78 -6.14 -2.34
C ASP A 45 4.36 -6.61 -0.94
N HIS A 46 3.06 -6.44 -0.64
CA HIS A 46 2.42 -6.94 0.57
C HIS A 46 1.04 -7.52 0.24
N PRO A 47 0.97 -8.69 -0.43
CA PRO A 47 -0.27 -9.19 -1.01
C PRO A 47 -1.38 -9.43 0.01
N THR A 48 -1.04 -9.88 1.23
CA THR A 48 -2.04 -10.09 2.28
C THR A 48 -2.63 -8.79 2.82
N GLN A 49 -1.90 -7.66 2.74
CA GLN A 49 -2.46 -6.34 3.06
C GLN A 49 -3.38 -5.89 1.94
N ALA A 50 -2.92 -5.89 0.70
CA ALA A 50 -3.70 -5.44 -0.44
C ALA A 50 -5.06 -6.16 -0.58
N MET A 51 -5.11 -7.45 -0.26
CA MET A 51 -6.35 -8.22 -0.25
C MET A 51 -7.26 -7.87 0.94
N ALA A 52 -6.69 -7.52 2.10
CA ALA A 52 -7.46 -7.07 3.25
C ALA A 52 -8.04 -5.66 3.03
N ASP A 53 -7.25 -4.78 2.41
CA ASP A 53 -7.70 -3.46 2.01
C ASP A 53 -8.90 -3.56 1.06
N LEU A 54 -8.77 -4.40 0.02
CA LEU A 54 -9.86 -4.66 -0.92
C LEU A 54 -11.09 -5.27 -0.24
N LEU A 55 -10.92 -6.25 0.65
CA LEU A 55 -12.04 -6.86 1.39
C LEU A 55 -12.78 -5.80 2.20
N THR A 56 -12.07 -4.91 2.88
CA THR A 56 -12.66 -3.79 3.63
C THR A 56 -13.46 -2.87 2.73
N ILE A 57 -12.90 -2.50 1.57
CA ILE A 57 -13.61 -1.67 0.58
C ILE A 57 -14.88 -2.37 0.09
N ILE A 58 -14.80 -3.66 -0.25
CA ILE A 58 -15.95 -4.47 -0.68
C ILE A 58 -17.06 -4.49 0.38
N GLU A 59 -16.72 -4.69 1.64
CA GLU A 59 -17.68 -4.70 2.75
C GLU A 59 -18.33 -3.33 2.95
N LYS A 60 -17.54 -2.26 2.99
CA LYS A 60 -18.06 -0.90 3.23
C LYS A 60 -18.91 -0.37 2.07
N PHE A 61 -18.65 -0.78 0.84
CA PHE A 61 -19.47 -0.43 -0.33
C PHE A 61 -20.43 -1.53 -0.78
N HIS A 62 -20.66 -2.56 0.05
CA HIS A 62 -21.63 -3.65 -0.21
C HIS A 62 -21.43 -4.31 -1.58
N GLY A 63 -20.18 -4.55 -1.95
CA GLY A 63 -19.80 -5.17 -3.22
C GLY A 63 -19.68 -4.21 -4.41
N ASN A 64 -20.15 -2.96 -4.29
CA ASN A 64 -20.13 -1.98 -5.38
C ASN A 64 -18.82 -1.19 -5.39
N VAL A 65 -17.76 -1.79 -5.91
CA VAL A 65 -16.41 -1.18 -5.93
C VAL A 65 -15.99 -0.63 -7.30
N GLN A 66 -16.63 -1.09 -8.38
CA GLN A 66 -16.31 -0.64 -9.73
C GLN A 66 -16.55 0.87 -9.90
N ASN A 67 -15.63 1.56 -10.53
CA ASN A 67 -15.64 3.02 -10.72
C ASN A 67 -15.61 3.83 -9.41
N LYS A 68 -15.33 3.21 -8.26
CA LYS A 68 -15.04 3.95 -7.04
C LYS A 68 -13.66 4.59 -7.15
N LYS A 69 -13.58 5.87 -6.81
CA LYS A 69 -12.31 6.61 -6.83
C LYS A 69 -11.52 6.34 -5.55
N ILE A 70 -10.34 5.71 -5.70
CA ILE A 70 -9.39 5.53 -4.62
C ILE A 70 -8.13 6.38 -4.84
N VAL A 71 -7.73 7.11 -3.83
CA VAL A 71 -6.46 7.85 -3.78
C VAL A 71 -5.46 7.07 -2.97
N MET A 72 -4.37 6.64 -3.60
CA MET A 72 -3.17 6.18 -2.91
C MET A 72 -2.28 7.41 -2.68
N GLY A 73 -2.42 8.04 -1.51
CA GLY A 73 -1.74 9.29 -1.18
C GLY A 73 -0.43 9.07 -0.42
N TRP A 74 0.69 9.56 -0.97
CA TRP A 74 1.89 9.71 -0.16
C TRP A 74 1.64 10.71 0.96
N VAL A 75 2.14 10.43 2.15
CA VAL A 75 2.09 11.32 3.30
C VAL A 75 3.44 11.36 4.00
N TYR A 76 3.71 12.49 4.66
CA TYR A 76 4.96 12.67 5.39
C TYR A 76 5.04 11.74 6.60
N ALA A 77 6.22 11.17 6.84
CA ALA A 77 6.55 10.45 8.07
C ALA A 77 7.95 10.82 8.57
N PRO A 78 8.21 10.78 9.88
CA PRO A 78 9.54 11.12 10.43
C PRO A 78 10.67 10.19 9.98
N SER A 79 10.33 8.94 9.62
CA SER A 79 11.29 7.96 9.11
C SER A 79 11.18 7.83 7.58
N PRO A 80 12.24 8.14 6.82
CA PRO A 80 12.21 8.06 5.37
C PRO A 80 12.44 6.64 4.81
N TRP A 81 12.80 5.68 5.67
CA TRP A 81 13.03 4.29 5.26
C TRP A 81 11.73 3.46 5.28
N ARG A 82 10.75 3.88 4.48
CA ARG A 82 9.46 3.20 4.34
C ARG A 82 9.43 2.40 3.04
N GLN A 83 8.84 1.20 3.08
CA GLN A 83 8.71 0.33 1.90
C GLN A 83 7.60 0.84 0.98
N LEU A 84 7.78 0.54 -0.33
CA LEU A 84 6.78 0.85 -1.37
C LEU A 84 5.69 -0.24 -1.46
N ALA A 85 5.89 -1.36 -0.79
CA ALA A 85 5.10 -2.58 -0.89
C ALA A 85 3.58 -2.38 -0.78
N VAL A 86 3.13 -1.62 0.22
CA VAL A 86 1.69 -1.37 0.42
C VAL A 86 1.13 -0.54 -0.72
N SER A 87 1.83 0.54 -1.11
CA SER A 87 1.38 1.42 -2.18
C SER A 87 1.28 0.68 -3.52
N HIS A 88 2.24 -0.18 -3.84
CA HIS A 88 2.17 -1.06 -5.01
C HIS A 88 0.99 -2.02 -4.95
N GLY A 89 0.77 -2.64 -3.79
CA GLY A 89 -0.36 -3.54 -3.57
C GLY A 89 -1.71 -2.85 -3.77
N VAL A 90 -1.89 -1.66 -3.20
CA VAL A 90 -3.14 -0.89 -3.33
C VAL A 90 -3.42 -0.53 -4.79
N ILE A 91 -2.46 0.10 -5.50
CA ILE A 91 -2.72 0.54 -6.88
C ILE A 91 -2.99 -0.62 -7.83
N THR A 92 -2.27 -1.73 -7.70
CA THR A 92 -2.45 -2.90 -8.58
C THR A 92 -3.72 -3.68 -8.26
N THR A 93 -4.10 -3.78 -6.98
CA THR A 93 -5.31 -4.51 -6.60
C THR A 93 -6.56 -3.72 -6.92
N ALA A 94 -6.60 -2.42 -6.60
CA ALA A 94 -7.74 -1.58 -6.90
C ALA A 94 -8.03 -1.49 -8.41
N THR A 95 -7.01 -1.35 -9.26
CA THR A 95 -7.19 -1.33 -10.72
C THR A 95 -7.68 -2.68 -11.27
N LYS A 96 -7.28 -3.83 -10.68
CA LYS A 96 -7.81 -5.15 -11.06
C LYS A 96 -9.30 -5.31 -10.78
N PHE A 97 -9.85 -4.54 -9.85
CA PHE A 97 -11.27 -4.55 -9.52
C PHE A 97 -12.06 -3.40 -10.14
N GLY A 98 -11.49 -2.75 -11.18
CA GLY A 98 -12.17 -1.73 -11.97
C GLY A 98 -12.41 -0.42 -11.21
N MET A 99 -11.59 -0.11 -10.20
CA MET A 99 -11.64 1.17 -9.49
C MET A 99 -10.89 2.26 -10.28
N ASP A 100 -11.25 3.51 -10.03
CA ASP A 100 -10.52 4.69 -10.52
C ASP A 100 -9.42 5.05 -9.54
N VAL A 101 -8.17 4.75 -9.90
CA VAL A 101 -7.03 4.88 -8.99
C VAL A 101 -6.21 6.14 -9.30
N VAL A 102 -6.00 6.96 -8.28
CA VAL A 102 -5.13 8.13 -8.34
C VAL A 102 -3.96 7.92 -7.38
N ALA A 103 -2.75 7.78 -7.91
CA ALA A 103 -1.53 7.78 -7.11
C ALA A 103 -1.06 9.24 -6.92
N ALA A 104 -1.25 9.77 -5.72
CA ALA A 104 -0.83 11.13 -5.36
C ALA A 104 0.53 11.07 -4.65
N GLN A 105 1.56 11.65 -5.27
CA GLN A 105 2.93 11.59 -4.75
C GLN A 105 3.70 12.87 -5.05
N PRO A 106 4.57 13.35 -4.15
CA PRO A 106 5.43 14.47 -4.46
C PRO A 106 6.39 14.14 -5.61
N PRO A 107 6.87 15.12 -6.39
CA PRO A 107 7.90 14.90 -7.38
C PRO A 107 9.13 14.20 -6.81
N GLY A 108 9.58 13.13 -7.47
CA GLY A 108 10.73 12.33 -7.05
C GLY A 108 10.44 11.21 -6.04
N PHE A 109 9.17 11.04 -5.63
CA PHE A 109 8.72 9.91 -4.81
C PHE A 109 8.02 8.84 -5.66
N ASP A 110 8.56 8.61 -6.84
CA ASP A 110 7.96 7.74 -7.84
C ASP A 110 7.86 6.28 -7.35
N LEU A 111 6.68 5.70 -7.54
CA LEU A 111 6.47 4.27 -7.41
C LEU A 111 7.26 3.51 -8.49
N ASP A 112 7.48 2.22 -8.29
CA ASP A 112 8.21 1.42 -9.28
C ASP A 112 7.45 1.40 -10.62
N PRO A 113 8.11 1.79 -11.74
CA PRO A 113 7.50 1.79 -13.07
C PRO A 113 6.84 0.48 -13.47
N LYS A 114 7.34 -0.65 -12.95
CA LYS A 114 6.73 -1.98 -13.15
C LYS A 114 5.29 -2.02 -12.61
N TYR A 115 5.08 -1.54 -11.39
CA TYR A 115 3.74 -1.54 -10.76
C TYR A 115 2.83 -0.49 -11.36
N VAL A 116 3.37 0.67 -11.73
CA VAL A 116 2.65 1.70 -12.49
C VAL A 116 2.12 1.13 -13.81
N LYS A 117 2.98 0.44 -14.57
CA LYS A 117 2.59 -0.21 -15.83
C LYS A 117 1.53 -1.29 -15.62
N ILE A 118 1.69 -2.16 -14.61
CA ILE A 118 0.69 -3.18 -14.27
C ILE A 118 -0.66 -2.54 -13.94
N SER A 119 -0.65 -1.44 -13.16
CA SER A 119 -1.88 -0.73 -12.79
C SER A 119 -2.57 -0.13 -14.01
N GLN A 120 -1.83 0.45 -14.95
CA GLN A 120 -2.39 0.96 -16.20
C GLN A 120 -3.00 -0.17 -17.04
N GLU A 121 -2.28 -1.27 -17.26
CA GLU A 121 -2.77 -2.43 -17.99
C GLU A 121 -4.01 -3.06 -17.34
N CYS A 122 -4.07 -3.08 -16.00
CA CYS A 122 -5.24 -3.55 -15.27
C CYS A 122 -6.44 -2.61 -15.42
N ALA A 123 -6.23 -1.29 -15.32
CA ALA A 123 -7.28 -0.31 -15.53
C ALA A 123 -7.90 -0.44 -16.93
N ASP A 124 -7.06 -0.51 -17.97
CA ASP A 124 -7.50 -0.69 -19.36
C ASP A 124 -8.29 -2.00 -19.55
N ARG A 125 -7.91 -3.06 -18.83
CA ARG A 125 -8.53 -4.39 -18.96
C ARG A 125 -9.83 -4.55 -18.18
N TYR A 126 -9.93 -3.95 -16.99
CA TYR A 126 -11.03 -4.20 -16.05
C TYR A 126 -12.01 -3.03 -15.90
N GLY A 127 -11.83 -1.95 -16.66
CA GLY A 127 -12.82 -0.88 -16.81
C GLY A 127 -12.76 0.23 -15.77
N GLY A 128 -11.62 0.38 -15.07
CA GLY A 128 -11.31 1.54 -14.23
C GLY A 128 -10.35 2.51 -14.93
N SER A 129 -9.71 3.36 -14.13
CA SER A 129 -8.66 4.27 -14.61
C SER A 129 -7.45 4.27 -13.66
N PHE A 130 -6.29 4.71 -14.18
CA PHE A 130 -5.10 4.92 -13.37
C PHE A 130 -4.41 6.21 -13.79
N LYS A 131 -4.07 7.06 -12.82
CA LYS A 131 -3.25 8.25 -13.06
C LYS A 131 -2.33 8.56 -11.87
N VAL A 132 -1.22 9.23 -12.16
CA VAL A 132 -0.32 9.80 -11.17
C VAL A 132 -0.51 11.31 -11.14
N VAL A 133 -0.59 11.90 -9.94
CA VAL A 133 -0.68 13.35 -9.74
C VAL A 133 0.29 13.81 -8.66
N HIS A 134 0.64 15.10 -8.68
CA HIS A 134 1.60 15.70 -7.74
C HIS A 134 0.95 16.74 -6.82
N ASP A 135 -0.36 16.66 -6.66
CA ASP A 135 -1.13 17.48 -5.72
C ASP A 135 -2.11 16.59 -4.94
N LEU A 136 -1.96 16.59 -3.61
CA LEU A 136 -2.76 15.73 -2.73
C LEU A 136 -4.22 16.21 -2.66
N LYS A 137 -4.45 17.52 -2.71
CA LYS A 137 -5.80 18.10 -2.66
C LYS A 137 -6.57 17.77 -3.93
N GLU A 138 -5.96 18.04 -5.09
CA GLU A 138 -6.54 17.67 -6.39
C GLU A 138 -6.89 16.17 -6.45
N ALA A 139 -5.98 15.33 -5.94
CA ALA A 139 -6.22 13.89 -5.90
C ALA A 139 -7.46 13.53 -5.09
N CYS A 140 -7.63 14.15 -3.91
CA CYS A 140 -8.68 13.79 -2.94
C CYS A 140 -10.06 14.35 -3.30
N GLU A 141 -10.17 15.30 -4.23
CA GLU A 141 -11.48 15.84 -4.66
C GLU A 141 -12.42 14.74 -5.13
N GLY A 142 -13.55 14.58 -4.44
CA GLY A 142 -14.57 13.58 -4.75
C GLY A 142 -14.13 12.12 -4.58
N ALA A 143 -13.04 11.84 -3.88
CA ALA A 143 -12.57 10.48 -3.64
C ALA A 143 -13.53 9.69 -2.75
N ASP A 144 -13.82 8.44 -3.12
CA ASP A 144 -14.56 7.49 -2.29
C ASP A 144 -13.67 6.85 -1.21
N VAL A 145 -12.37 6.70 -1.49
CA VAL A 145 -11.39 6.13 -0.56
C VAL A 145 -10.11 6.96 -0.57
N VAL A 146 -9.63 7.35 0.60
CA VAL A 146 -8.30 7.93 0.79
C VAL A 146 -7.46 6.93 1.56
N TYR A 147 -6.48 6.34 0.89
CA TYR A 147 -5.49 5.47 1.48
C TYR A 147 -4.18 6.23 1.68
N ALA A 148 -3.85 6.54 2.91
CA ALA A 148 -2.64 7.28 3.25
C ALA A 148 -1.48 6.33 3.54
N LYS A 149 -0.31 6.59 2.95
CA LYS A 149 0.91 5.85 3.28
C LYS A 149 2.16 6.63 2.94
N SER A 150 3.11 6.63 3.85
CA SER A 150 4.46 7.10 3.55
C SER A 150 5.28 6.00 2.88
N TRP A 151 6.05 6.36 1.86
CA TRP A 151 7.07 5.48 1.25
C TRP A 151 8.33 6.23 0.91
N GLY A 152 9.45 5.51 0.89
CA GLY A 152 10.78 6.06 0.68
C GLY A 152 11.07 6.47 -0.77
N VAL A 153 12.10 7.26 -0.94
CA VAL A 153 12.59 7.71 -2.24
C VAL A 153 13.43 6.59 -2.86
N ARG A 154 12.84 5.83 -3.79
CA ARG A 154 13.45 4.64 -4.41
C ARG A 154 14.81 4.92 -5.03
N ARG A 155 14.98 6.04 -5.74
CA ARG A 155 16.25 6.45 -6.37
C ARG A 155 17.42 6.67 -5.38
N LEU A 156 17.13 6.73 -4.07
CA LEU A 156 18.14 6.83 -3.02
C LEU A 156 18.46 5.48 -2.34
N LEU A 157 17.91 4.39 -2.85
CA LEU A 157 18.14 3.03 -2.38
C LEU A 157 18.95 2.23 -3.40
N PRO A 158 19.79 1.28 -2.98
CA PRO A 158 20.38 0.32 -3.89
C PRO A 158 19.30 -0.50 -4.63
N PRO A 159 19.47 -0.85 -5.90
CA PRO A 159 20.68 -0.66 -6.70
C PRO A 159 20.80 0.72 -7.39
N GLU A 160 19.79 1.60 -7.29
CA GLU A 160 19.82 2.89 -7.99
C GLU A 160 20.80 3.89 -7.35
N SER A 161 21.00 3.79 -6.04
CA SER A 161 22.05 4.49 -5.32
C SER A 161 23.00 3.48 -4.70
N PRO A 162 24.32 3.56 -4.96
CA PRO A 162 25.30 2.60 -4.43
C PRO A 162 25.35 2.61 -2.89
N GLU A 163 25.05 3.76 -2.29
CA GLU A 163 25.02 3.92 -0.84
C GLU A 163 23.73 4.60 -0.40
N PRO A 164 22.90 3.95 0.43
CA PRO A 164 21.71 4.57 0.99
C PRO A 164 22.13 5.70 1.94
N SER A 165 21.61 6.90 1.72
CA SER A 165 21.89 8.05 2.57
C SER A 165 20.64 8.48 3.33
N LEU A 166 20.66 8.26 4.65
CA LEU A 166 19.59 8.71 5.55
C LEU A 166 19.42 10.23 5.52
N GLU A 167 20.53 10.96 5.46
CA GLU A 167 20.51 12.42 5.42
C GLU A 167 19.82 12.94 4.16
N LYS A 168 20.20 12.42 2.99
CA LYS A 168 19.56 12.80 1.72
C LYS A 168 18.06 12.43 1.72
N ALA A 169 17.72 11.25 2.21
CA ALA A 169 16.33 10.82 2.28
C ALA A 169 15.51 11.70 3.23
N LYS A 170 16.02 12.07 4.40
CA LYS A 170 15.38 13.03 5.31
C LYS A 170 15.21 14.40 4.65
N ALA A 171 16.22 14.91 3.98
CA ALA A 171 16.15 16.20 3.29
C ALA A 171 15.07 16.24 2.20
N GLU A 172 14.85 15.12 1.49
CA GLU A 172 13.73 15.01 0.53
C GLU A 172 12.37 15.02 1.25
N PHE A 173 12.22 14.26 2.33
CA PHE A 173 10.98 14.20 3.11
C PHE A 173 10.59 15.55 3.71
N GLU A 174 11.56 16.28 4.27
CA GLU A 174 11.34 17.60 4.90
C GLU A 174 10.69 18.64 3.97
N LYS A 175 10.88 18.51 2.67
CA LYS A 175 10.26 19.40 1.66
C LYS A 175 8.74 19.28 1.61
N TYR A 176 8.19 18.15 2.07
CA TYR A 176 6.78 17.79 1.91
C TYR A 176 6.08 17.50 3.25
N LYS A 177 6.52 18.15 4.34
CA LYS A 177 5.88 18.03 5.67
C LYS A 177 4.39 18.38 5.69
N SER A 178 3.92 19.18 4.75
CA SER A 178 2.51 19.55 4.63
C SER A 178 1.65 18.45 3.98
N TRP A 179 2.24 17.38 3.50
CA TRP A 179 1.49 16.23 2.97
C TRP A 179 1.02 15.34 4.13
N ILE A 180 -0.12 15.69 4.66
CA ILE A 180 -0.82 15.01 5.76
C ILE A 180 -2.30 14.90 5.42
N ILE A 181 -2.96 13.84 5.84
CA ILE A 181 -4.42 13.76 5.75
C ILE A 181 -5.00 14.40 7.01
N ASP A 182 -5.53 15.60 6.85
CA ASP A 182 -6.27 16.34 7.85
C ASP A 182 -7.75 16.44 7.49
N GLN A 183 -8.56 17.06 8.35
CA GLN A 183 -9.99 17.22 8.09
C GLN A 183 -10.25 18.04 6.81
N LYS A 184 -9.40 19.02 6.48
CA LYS A 184 -9.55 19.82 5.25
C LYS A 184 -9.40 18.98 3.98
N ILE A 185 -8.53 17.97 4.01
CA ILE A 185 -8.41 17.00 2.92
C ILE A 185 -9.65 16.10 2.86
N MET A 186 -10.14 15.62 4.01
CA MET A 186 -11.34 14.77 4.05
C MET A 186 -12.59 15.53 3.61
N ASP A 187 -12.68 16.82 3.88
CA ASP A 187 -13.80 17.69 3.43
C ASP A 187 -13.90 17.81 1.89
N LEU A 188 -12.81 17.52 1.16
CA LEU A 188 -12.80 17.49 -0.32
C LEU A 188 -13.35 16.19 -0.90
N THR A 189 -13.44 15.15 -0.11
CA THR A 189 -13.80 13.81 -0.55
C THR A 189 -15.33 13.63 -0.67
N ALA A 190 -15.77 12.48 -1.18
CA ALA A 190 -17.18 12.14 -1.22
C ALA A 190 -17.77 12.03 0.21
N LYS A 191 -19.05 12.38 0.37
CA LYS A 191 -19.74 12.43 1.67
C LYS A 191 -19.58 11.17 2.53
N ASN A 192 -19.54 9.98 1.91
CA ASN A 192 -19.40 8.69 2.58
C ASN A 192 -18.04 8.06 2.26
N SER A 193 -17.01 8.87 2.13
CA SER A 193 -15.67 8.39 1.84
C SER A 193 -15.08 7.61 3.02
N LEU A 194 -14.09 6.78 2.71
CA LEU A 194 -13.34 6.01 3.69
C LEU A 194 -11.92 6.56 3.83
N TYR A 195 -11.44 6.64 5.07
CA TYR A 195 -10.01 6.80 5.36
C TYR A 195 -9.42 5.45 5.73
N MET A 196 -8.32 5.07 5.07
CA MET A 196 -7.62 3.79 5.25
C MET A 196 -6.12 3.98 5.49
N HIS A 197 -5.55 3.09 6.28
CA HIS A 197 -4.11 3.01 6.56
C HIS A 197 -3.74 1.63 7.15
N CYS A 198 -2.76 0.97 6.57
CA CYS A 198 -2.34 -0.40 6.95
C CYS A 198 -1.77 -0.55 8.37
N LEU A 199 -1.66 0.52 9.14
CA LEU A 199 -1.02 0.57 10.45
C LEU A 199 0.41 -0.06 10.49
N PRO A 200 1.30 0.32 11.43
CA PRO A 200 1.13 1.46 12.34
C PRO A 200 1.17 2.80 11.58
N VAL A 201 0.57 3.82 12.16
CA VAL A 201 0.50 5.18 11.62
C VAL A 201 1.23 6.17 12.53
N ASP A 202 1.90 7.15 11.94
CA ASP A 202 2.51 8.25 12.67
C ASP A 202 1.50 9.41 12.79
N ARG A 203 0.74 9.44 13.90
CA ARG A 203 -0.25 10.50 14.21
C ARG A 203 0.41 11.86 14.27
N GLY A 204 -0.26 12.86 13.71
CA GLY A 204 0.26 14.22 13.57
C GLY A 204 1.28 14.40 12.44
N PHE A 205 1.62 13.33 11.72
CA PHE A 205 2.51 13.34 10.56
C PHE A 205 1.85 12.78 9.31
N GLU A 206 1.40 11.52 9.34
CA GLU A 206 0.69 10.89 8.22
C GLU A 206 -0.78 11.31 8.19
N VAL A 207 -1.38 11.49 9.38
CA VAL A 207 -2.80 11.81 9.55
C VAL A 207 -3.01 12.55 10.88
N THR A 208 -4.04 13.39 10.97
CA THR A 208 -4.45 14.02 12.22
C THR A 208 -5.33 13.07 13.06
N ASP A 209 -5.38 13.29 14.38
CA ASP A 209 -6.17 12.47 15.29
C ASP A 209 -7.67 12.53 14.96
N GLU A 210 -8.18 13.69 14.60
CA GLU A 210 -9.58 13.88 14.21
C GLU A 210 -10.02 13.05 12.99
N VAL A 211 -9.09 12.77 12.06
CA VAL A 211 -9.38 11.94 10.88
C VAL A 211 -9.29 10.46 11.22
N ILE A 212 -8.20 10.02 11.86
CA ILE A 212 -8.01 8.59 12.13
C ILE A 212 -9.01 8.04 13.16
N ASP A 213 -9.44 8.87 14.11
CA ASP A 213 -10.46 8.52 15.10
C ASP A 213 -11.87 8.97 14.67
N GLY A 214 -11.97 9.60 13.50
CA GLY A 214 -13.21 10.17 12.97
C GLY A 214 -14.11 9.16 12.24
N PRO A 215 -15.29 9.63 11.79
CA PRO A 215 -16.33 8.77 11.22
C PRO A 215 -15.98 8.15 9.86
N HIS A 216 -15.01 8.69 9.15
CA HIS A 216 -14.52 8.18 7.87
C HIS A 216 -13.52 7.03 8.03
N SER A 217 -12.93 6.88 9.22
CA SER A 217 -11.87 5.92 9.46
C SER A 217 -12.38 4.50 9.55
N VAL A 218 -11.79 3.61 8.77
CA VAL A 218 -12.06 2.16 8.77
C VAL A 218 -10.80 1.34 9.05
N VAL A 219 -9.78 1.97 9.64
CA VAL A 219 -8.46 1.34 9.89
C VAL A 219 -8.52 0.11 10.81
N ILE A 220 -9.51 0.05 11.70
CA ILE A 220 -9.69 -1.09 12.59
C ILE A 220 -10.32 -2.26 11.84
N ASP A 221 -11.37 -2.01 11.04
CA ASP A 221 -11.96 -3.04 10.15
C ASP A 221 -10.92 -3.57 9.16
N GLU A 222 -10.09 -2.68 8.59
CA GLU A 222 -8.97 -3.04 7.71
C GLU A 222 -7.96 -3.95 8.42
N ALA A 223 -7.62 -3.64 9.66
CA ALA A 223 -6.72 -4.46 10.47
C ALA A 223 -7.33 -5.84 10.81
N GLU A 224 -8.63 -5.91 11.12
CA GLU A 224 -9.35 -7.16 11.35
C GLU A 224 -9.38 -8.02 10.08
N ASN A 225 -9.63 -7.44 8.92
CA ASN A 225 -9.68 -8.15 7.64
C ASN A 225 -8.35 -8.82 7.26
N ARG A 226 -7.22 -8.41 7.86
CA ARG A 226 -5.96 -9.14 7.75
C ARG A 226 -6.06 -10.58 8.27
N LEU A 227 -6.79 -10.79 9.36
CA LEU A 227 -7.03 -12.14 9.90
C LEU A 227 -7.85 -12.97 8.91
N HIS A 228 -8.95 -12.42 8.38
CA HIS A 228 -9.86 -13.14 7.48
C HIS A 228 -9.18 -13.53 6.17
N VAL A 229 -8.44 -12.62 5.56
CA VAL A 229 -7.69 -12.89 4.33
C VAL A 229 -6.60 -13.94 4.55
N GLN A 230 -5.85 -13.86 5.63
CA GLN A 230 -4.81 -14.86 5.91
C GLN A 230 -5.40 -16.24 6.18
N LYS A 231 -6.54 -16.34 6.87
CA LYS A 231 -7.28 -17.60 7.02
C LYS A 231 -7.70 -18.18 5.66
N ALA A 232 -8.21 -17.34 4.76
CA ALA A 232 -8.59 -17.77 3.42
C ALA A 232 -7.38 -18.30 2.63
N TYR A 233 -6.24 -17.59 2.65
CA TYR A 233 -5.00 -18.08 2.02
C TYR A 233 -4.56 -19.43 2.57
N MET A 234 -4.57 -19.61 3.88
CA MET A 234 -4.20 -20.88 4.50
C MET A 234 -5.19 -22.00 4.14
N ALA A 235 -6.48 -21.72 4.15
CA ALA A 235 -7.49 -22.70 3.77
C ALA A 235 -7.31 -23.15 2.30
N LEU A 236 -7.08 -22.21 1.38
CA LEU A 236 -6.90 -22.51 -0.04
C LEU A 236 -5.60 -23.27 -0.36
N THR A 237 -4.54 -23.07 0.43
CA THR A 237 -3.21 -23.62 0.11
C THR A 237 -2.79 -24.79 0.98
N MET A 238 -3.35 -24.94 2.18
CA MET A 238 -3.01 -25.96 3.16
C MET A 238 -4.21 -26.84 3.55
N GLY A 239 -5.43 -26.41 3.27
CA GLY A 239 -6.65 -27.07 3.73
C GLY A 239 -7.07 -28.31 2.95
N GLY A 240 -6.37 -28.66 1.87
CA GLY A 240 -6.74 -29.82 1.07
C GLY A 240 -8.18 -29.68 0.54
N LEU A 241 -8.48 -28.62 -0.18
CA LEU A 241 -9.79 -28.45 -0.80
C LEU A 241 -10.10 -29.64 -1.70
N PRO A 242 -11.30 -30.23 -1.60
CA PRO A 242 -11.70 -31.39 -2.39
C PRO A 242 -11.70 -31.12 -3.88
#